data_9c4f94da248f18d0165e26a888f82519
#
_entry.id   9c4f94da248f18d0165e26a888f82519
#
_cell.length_a   1.000
_cell.length_b   1.000
_cell.length_c   1.000
_cell.angle_alpha   90.00
_cell.angle_beta   90.00
_cell.angle_gamma   90.00
#
_symmetry.space_group_name_H-M   'P 1'
#
loop_
_entity.id
_entity.type
_entity.pdbx_description
1 polymer ?
#
loop_
_entity_poly.entity_id
_entity_poly.type
_entity_poly.pdbx_seq_one_letter_code
_entity_poly.pdbx_strand_id
1 'polypeptide(L)'
;GVGKTTTCVNLAAALTEAGQRILLCDFDPQANSTSGMGVDKTVSKGIYDALIGEVPVEDALVHTKYGDVLPSNKALAGAGIELIGMERREFLLRDALDKVKDRYDFLFIDCPPSLELLTLNALCAADAILVPVQGEYYALEGLSDLMNTVRIVRRSLNPRLELDGVLLTMFDGRTNLALQVAEEVKHYFPGKVYATVIPRNVRLSEAPSHGKPITAYDRTSRGAEAYTAFAAEFLKKQSA
;
A
#
# COMPACT_ATOMS: atom_id res chain seq x y z
N GLY A 1 2.92 -12.60 -5.25
CA GLY A 1 2.82 -11.15 -5.25
C GLY A 1 1.62 -10.61 -6.00
N VAL A 2 0.60 -10.16 -5.24
CA VAL A 2 -0.65 -9.62 -5.82
C VAL A 2 -0.56 -8.15 -6.25
N GLY A 3 0.62 -7.52 -6.20
CA GLY A 3 0.82 -6.13 -6.64
C GLY A 3 0.61 -5.07 -5.56
N LYS A 4 0.73 -5.36 -4.27
CA LYS A 4 0.63 -4.38 -3.18
C LYS A 4 1.58 -3.20 -3.37
N THR A 5 2.88 -3.45 -3.34
CA THR A 5 3.93 -2.45 -3.54
C THR A 5 3.78 -1.69 -4.86
N THR A 6 3.50 -2.43 -5.96
CA THR A 6 3.27 -1.81 -7.27
C THR A 6 2.10 -0.83 -7.22
N THR A 7 1.01 -1.20 -6.54
CA THR A 7 -0.15 -0.32 -6.39
C THR A 7 0.18 0.88 -5.51
N CYS A 8 0.82 0.69 -4.35
CA CYS A 8 1.21 1.80 -3.46
C CYS A 8 2.07 2.84 -4.20
N VAL A 9 3.14 2.40 -4.87
CA VAL A 9 4.06 3.29 -5.59
C VAL A 9 3.35 4.04 -6.71
N ASN A 10 2.60 3.33 -7.55
CA ASN A 10 2.04 3.94 -8.76
C ASN A 10 0.79 4.78 -8.47
N LEU A 11 -0.03 4.39 -7.49
CA LEU A 11 -1.15 5.22 -7.04
C LEU A 11 -0.63 6.50 -6.35
N ALA A 12 0.35 6.39 -5.45
CA ALA A 12 0.96 7.54 -4.79
C ALA A 12 1.50 8.55 -5.81
N ALA A 13 2.28 8.08 -6.79
CA ALA A 13 2.83 8.94 -7.83
C ALA A 13 1.75 9.58 -8.72
N ALA A 14 0.73 8.82 -9.13
CA ALA A 14 -0.36 9.34 -9.95
C ALA A 14 -1.21 10.38 -9.20
N LEU A 15 -1.43 10.20 -7.90
CA LEU A 15 -2.12 11.17 -7.06
C LEU A 15 -1.28 12.43 -6.82
N THR A 16 0.04 12.30 -6.69
CA THR A 16 0.97 13.45 -6.61
C THR A 16 0.93 14.25 -7.92
N GLU A 17 0.94 13.58 -9.09
CA GLU A 17 0.75 14.24 -10.39
C GLU A 17 -0.62 14.93 -10.50
N ALA A 18 -1.65 14.44 -9.81
CA ALA A 18 -2.97 15.07 -9.71
C ALA A 18 -3.04 16.20 -8.68
N GLY A 19 -1.91 16.60 -8.07
CA GLY A 19 -1.82 17.72 -7.15
C GLY A 19 -2.12 17.40 -5.69
N GLN A 20 -2.19 16.13 -5.31
CA GLN A 20 -2.41 15.71 -3.93
C GLN A 20 -1.08 15.63 -3.15
N ARG A 21 -1.11 15.99 -1.87
CA ARG A 21 0.01 15.82 -0.95
C ARG A 21 0.00 14.38 -0.44
N ILE A 22 1.00 13.60 -0.81
CA ILE A 22 1.05 12.15 -0.54
C ILE A 22 2.23 11.81 0.35
N LEU A 23 1.98 10.96 1.37
CA LEU A 23 3.02 10.23 2.08
C LEU A 23 2.88 8.74 1.78
N LEU A 24 3.95 8.12 1.30
CA LEU A 24 4.07 6.67 1.19
C LEU A 24 4.96 6.15 2.33
N CYS A 25 4.37 5.46 3.28
CA CYS A 25 5.08 4.75 4.34
C CYS A 25 5.38 3.32 3.86
N ASP A 26 6.66 3.03 3.64
CA ASP A 26 7.12 1.67 3.35
C ASP A 26 7.25 0.90 4.67
N PHE A 27 6.38 -0.07 4.88
CA PHE A 27 6.34 -0.85 6.11
C PHE A 27 6.71 -2.33 5.88
N ASP A 28 7.40 -2.60 4.77
CA ASP A 28 7.96 -3.90 4.42
C ASP A 28 9.49 -3.85 4.60
N PRO A 29 10.11 -4.78 5.37
CA PRO A 29 11.57 -4.88 5.51
C PRO A 29 12.33 -5.03 4.18
N GLN A 30 11.66 -5.44 3.11
CA GLN A 30 12.25 -5.54 1.77
C GLN A 30 12.50 -4.15 1.14
N ALA A 31 11.87 -3.10 1.64
CA ALA A 31 12.02 -1.71 1.19
C ALA A 31 11.77 -1.53 -0.32
N ASN A 32 10.77 -2.23 -0.85
CA ASN A 32 10.51 -2.21 -2.29
C ASN A 32 9.77 -0.95 -2.74
N SER A 33 8.86 -0.41 -1.95
CA SER A 33 8.24 0.88 -2.25
C SER A 33 9.21 2.04 -2.04
N THR A 34 10.11 1.95 -1.06
CA THR A 34 11.23 2.90 -0.90
C THR A 34 12.02 3.05 -2.19
N SER A 35 12.54 1.93 -2.73
CA SER A 35 13.29 1.98 -3.99
C SER A 35 12.42 2.33 -5.19
N GLY A 36 11.16 1.90 -5.22
CA GLY A 36 10.20 2.23 -6.29
C GLY A 36 9.90 3.71 -6.40
N MET A 37 10.04 4.46 -5.31
CA MET A 37 9.92 5.92 -5.25
C MET A 37 11.26 6.65 -5.47
N GLY A 38 12.33 5.92 -5.79
CA GLY A 38 13.65 6.47 -6.07
C GLY A 38 14.49 6.79 -4.84
N VAL A 39 14.12 6.28 -3.67
CA VAL A 39 14.89 6.43 -2.42
C VAL A 39 15.82 5.24 -2.23
N ASP A 40 17.06 5.50 -1.79
CA ASP A 40 18.04 4.44 -1.52
C ASP A 40 17.62 3.64 -0.27
N LYS A 41 17.67 2.31 -0.36
CA LYS A 41 17.38 1.38 0.75
C LYS A 41 18.43 1.43 1.87
N THR A 42 19.55 2.10 1.66
CA THR A 42 20.64 2.27 2.65
C THR A 42 20.47 3.53 3.52
N VAL A 43 19.28 4.15 3.48
CA VAL A 43 18.99 5.31 4.35
C VAL A 43 19.26 4.97 5.81
N SER A 44 19.91 5.91 6.51
CA SER A 44 20.29 5.77 7.92
C SER A 44 19.14 6.04 8.89
N LYS A 45 18.08 6.69 8.41
CA LYS A 45 16.89 7.02 9.19
C LYS A 45 15.66 6.54 8.41
N GLY A 46 14.82 5.75 9.03
CA GLY A 46 13.62 5.21 8.42
C GLY A 46 12.52 4.96 9.42
N ILE A 47 11.48 4.26 8.99
CA ILE A 47 10.34 3.96 9.84
C ILE A 47 10.74 3.17 11.08
N TYR A 48 11.71 2.26 11.00
CA TYR A 48 12.18 1.51 12.16
C TYR A 48 12.68 2.42 13.27
N ASP A 49 13.57 3.37 12.93
CA ASP A 49 14.18 4.30 13.89
C ASP A 49 13.11 5.20 14.55
N ALA A 50 12.08 5.56 13.77
CA ALA A 50 10.94 6.32 14.28
C ALA A 50 10.05 5.49 15.24
N LEU A 51 9.86 4.19 14.97
CA LEU A 51 9.05 3.31 15.83
C LEU A 51 9.69 3.07 17.20
N ILE A 52 11.01 2.90 17.24
CA ILE A 52 11.75 2.68 18.51
C ILE A 52 12.09 4.00 19.22
N GLY A 53 11.74 5.15 18.63
CA GLY A 53 11.91 6.47 19.24
C GLY A 53 13.35 7.05 19.13
N GLU A 54 14.21 6.47 18.29
CA GLU A 54 15.57 6.98 18.06
C GLU A 54 15.59 8.28 17.28
N VAL A 55 14.60 8.48 16.39
CA VAL A 55 14.45 9.73 15.63
C VAL A 55 13.00 10.19 15.61
N PRO A 56 12.72 11.50 15.56
CA PRO A 56 11.39 11.99 15.21
C PRO A 56 10.99 11.50 13.82
N VAL A 57 9.73 11.14 13.63
CA VAL A 57 9.24 10.65 12.32
C VAL A 57 9.44 11.70 11.22
N GLU A 58 9.36 12.97 11.55
CA GLU A 58 9.60 14.10 10.66
C GLU A 58 11.00 14.09 10.06
N ASP A 59 11.99 13.65 10.83
CA ASP A 59 13.40 13.59 10.42
C ASP A 59 13.72 12.36 9.56
N ALA A 60 12.82 11.39 9.53
CA ALA A 60 12.92 10.19 8.70
C ALA A 60 12.25 10.37 7.32
N LEU A 61 11.50 11.46 7.11
CA LEU A 61 10.82 11.71 5.83
C LEU A 61 11.82 12.07 4.73
N VAL A 62 11.63 11.48 3.55
CA VAL A 62 12.39 11.79 2.35
C VAL A 62 11.47 12.41 1.31
N HIS A 63 11.77 13.64 0.89
CA HIS A 63 11.01 14.32 -0.16
C HIS A 63 11.42 13.83 -1.54
N THR A 64 10.46 13.41 -2.34
CA THR A 64 10.68 13.04 -3.73
C THR A 64 9.71 13.80 -4.64
N LYS A 65 9.99 13.82 -5.93
CA LYS A 65 9.05 14.40 -6.92
C LYS A 65 7.79 13.56 -7.15
N TYR A 66 7.72 12.37 -6.55
CA TYR A 66 6.59 11.44 -6.68
C TYR A 66 5.70 11.40 -5.42
N GLY A 67 5.98 12.25 -4.44
CA GLY A 67 5.42 12.29 -3.10
C GLY A 67 6.50 12.05 -2.04
N ASP A 68 6.16 12.30 -0.79
CA ASP A 68 7.05 12.05 0.32
C ASP A 68 7.08 10.55 0.65
N VAL A 69 8.22 10.09 1.14
CA VAL A 69 8.43 8.69 1.55
C VAL A 69 8.89 8.64 2.99
N LEU A 70 8.25 7.81 3.79
CA LEU A 70 8.81 7.33 5.05
C LEU A 70 9.45 5.96 4.75
N PRO A 71 10.78 5.92 4.58
CA PRO A 71 11.45 4.79 3.99
C PRO A 71 11.59 3.62 4.97
N SER A 72 11.63 2.41 4.44
CA SER A 72 12.05 1.20 5.12
C SER A 72 13.52 0.86 4.83
N ASN A 73 14.08 0.06 5.69
CA ASN A 73 15.37 -0.58 5.51
C ASN A 73 15.41 -1.97 6.17
N LYS A 74 16.54 -2.66 6.06
CA LYS A 74 16.70 -4.00 6.62
C LYS A 74 16.54 -4.08 8.13
N ALA A 75 16.73 -2.98 8.87
CA ALA A 75 16.56 -2.96 10.33
C ALA A 75 15.12 -3.27 10.74
N LEU A 76 14.14 -2.90 9.91
CA LEU A 76 12.73 -3.21 10.16
C LEU A 76 12.45 -4.74 10.27
N ALA A 77 13.31 -5.59 9.71
CA ALA A 77 13.19 -7.05 9.90
C ALA A 77 13.34 -7.48 11.37
N GLY A 78 14.16 -6.75 12.14
CA GLY A 78 14.34 -6.98 13.59
C GLY A 78 13.17 -6.46 14.43
N ALA A 79 12.41 -5.52 13.92
CA ALA A 79 11.31 -4.86 14.63
C ALA A 79 10.28 -5.86 15.18
N GLY A 80 9.99 -6.94 14.43
CA GLY A 80 9.06 -7.98 14.85
C GLY A 80 9.41 -8.63 16.20
N ILE A 81 10.68 -8.65 16.58
CA ILE A 81 11.16 -9.21 17.84
C ILE A 81 11.22 -8.10 18.91
N GLU A 82 11.78 -6.94 18.59
CA GLU A 82 12.00 -5.85 19.53
C GLU A 82 10.70 -5.20 19.99
N LEU A 83 9.78 -4.99 19.07
CA LEU A 83 8.48 -4.40 19.38
C LEU A 83 7.59 -5.28 20.28
N ILE A 84 7.84 -6.59 20.35
CA ILE A 84 7.04 -7.51 21.20
C ILE A 84 7.05 -7.07 22.68
N GLY A 85 8.17 -6.54 23.15
CA GLY A 85 8.33 -6.10 24.55
C GLY A 85 7.81 -4.69 24.83
N MET A 86 7.39 -3.94 23.81
CA MET A 86 6.94 -2.56 23.98
C MET A 86 5.47 -2.48 24.40
N GLU A 87 5.16 -1.51 25.26
CA GLU A 87 3.77 -1.19 25.59
C GLU A 87 3.02 -0.68 24.34
N ARG A 88 1.75 -1.08 24.21
CA ARG A 88 0.90 -0.66 23.07
C ARG A 88 1.52 -0.96 21.71
N ARG A 89 2.28 -2.03 21.60
CA ARG A 89 3.05 -2.43 20.43
C ARG A 89 2.25 -2.48 19.13
N GLU A 90 0.94 -2.65 19.19
CA GLU A 90 0.03 -2.68 18.03
C GLU A 90 -0.27 -1.27 17.46
N PHE A 91 0.09 -0.22 18.20
CA PHE A 91 -0.25 1.17 17.88
C PHE A 91 0.95 2.06 17.59
N LEU A 92 2.16 1.52 17.60
CA LEU A 92 3.39 2.31 17.42
C LEU A 92 3.43 3.04 16.08
N LEU A 93 3.01 2.37 15.01
CA LEU A 93 2.93 3.01 13.69
C LEU A 93 1.90 4.16 13.69
N ARG A 94 0.72 3.94 14.27
CA ARG A 94 -0.30 4.99 14.39
C ARG A 94 0.24 6.20 15.16
N ASP A 95 0.84 5.95 16.32
CA ASP A 95 1.36 7.01 17.18
C ASP A 95 2.52 7.79 16.50
N ALA A 96 3.28 7.16 15.60
CA ALA A 96 4.27 7.82 14.76
C ALA A 96 3.62 8.64 13.64
N LEU A 97 2.70 8.05 12.87
CA LEU A 97 2.06 8.70 11.73
C LEU A 97 1.13 9.85 12.14
N ASP A 98 0.51 9.78 13.31
CA ASP A 98 -0.35 10.86 13.85
C ASP A 98 0.39 12.21 13.98
N LYS A 99 1.72 12.21 14.09
CA LYS A 99 2.53 13.44 14.18
C LYS A 99 2.66 14.18 12.84
N VAL A 100 2.46 13.48 11.72
CA VAL A 100 2.71 14.01 10.38
C VAL A 100 1.49 13.97 9.45
N LYS A 101 0.47 13.19 9.76
CA LYS A 101 -0.67 12.92 8.87
C LYS A 101 -1.38 14.19 8.36
N ASP A 102 -1.49 15.23 9.18
CA ASP A 102 -2.19 16.47 8.82
C ASP A 102 -1.48 17.28 7.71
N ARG A 103 -0.26 16.90 7.36
CA ARG A 103 0.50 17.51 6.24
C ARG A 103 0.08 16.95 4.88
N TYR A 104 -0.64 15.83 4.85
CA TYR A 104 -0.94 15.06 3.64
C TYR A 104 -2.44 14.90 3.43
N ASP A 105 -2.84 14.82 2.16
CA ASP A 105 -4.22 14.53 1.78
C ASP A 105 -4.48 13.03 1.83
N PHE A 106 -3.46 12.21 1.49
CA PHE A 106 -3.50 10.75 1.64
C PHE A 106 -2.16 10.21 2.15
N LEU A 107 -2.26 9.20 3.00
CA LEU A 107 -1.13 8.44 3.50
C LEU A 107 -1.33 6.96 3.16
N PHE A 108 -0.41 6.39 2.40
CA PHE A 108 -0.40 4.98 2.04
C PHE A 108 0.61 4.20 2.87
N ILE A 109 0.22 3.02 3.35
CA ILE A 109 1.10 2.11 4.08
C ILE A 109 1.28 0.84 3.23
N ASP A 110 2.49 0.61 2.71
CA ASP A 110 2.82 -0.63 2.00
C ASP A 110 3.24 -1.70 3.01
N CYS A 111 2.48 -2.77 3.07
CA CYS A 111 2.60 -3.81 4.09
C CYS A 111 3.32 -5.06 3.57
N PRO A 112 4.06 -5.79 4.44
CA PRO A 112 4.60 -7.09 4.10
C PRO A 112 3.49 -8.11 3.77
N PRO A 113 3.83 -9.25 3.16
CA PRO A 113 2.85 -10.27 2.80
C PRO A 113 2.32 -11.09 3.99
N SER A 114 2.97 -11.03 5.15
CA SER A 114 2.60 -11.78 6.36
C SER A 114 1.57 -11.03 7.21
N LEU A 115 0.74 -11.77 7.95
CA LEU A 115 -0.22 -11.22 8.92
C LEU A 115 0.39 -11.19 10.34
N GLU A 116 1.59 -10.61 10.46
CA GLU A 116 2.33 -10.50 11.72
C GLU A 116 2.18 -9.11 12.35
N LEU A 117 2.99 -8.81 13.37
CA LEU A 117 2.91 -7.57 14.16
C LEU A 117 3.00 -6.30 13.29
N LEU A 118 3.81 -6.31 12.22
CA LEU A 118 3.90 -5.16 11.30
C LEU A 118 2.56 -4.92 10.60
N THR A 119 1.97 -5.94 10.00
CA THR A 119 0.66 -5.81 9.36
C THR A 119 -0.43 -5.41 10.35
N LEU A 120 -0.36 -5.92 11.59
CA LEU A 120 -1.30 -5.52 12.64
C LEU A 120 -1.15 -4.02 12.96
N ASN A 121 0.08 -3.50 13.07
CA ASN A 121 0.34 -2.07 13.23
C ASN A 121 -0.24 -1.24 12.09
N ALA A 122 -0.06 -1.68 10.85
CA ALA A 122 -0.63 -0.99 9.69
C ALA A 122 -2.16 -0.93 9.74
N LEU A 123 -2.82 -2.04 10.08
CA LEU A 123 -4.28 -2.09 10.23
C LEU A 123 -4.78 -1.25 11.41
N CYS A 124 -4.00 -1.11 12.48
CA CYS A 124 -4.33 -0.24 13.61
C CYS A 124 -4.15 1.25 13.28
N ALA A 125 -3.23 1.59 12.37
CA ALA A 125 -2.95 2.95 11.94
C ALA A 125 -3.87 3.45 10.82
N ALA A 126 -4.37 2.56 9.98
CA ALA A 126 -5.14 2.90 8.78
C ALA A 126 -6.61 3.23 9.10
N ASP A 127 -7.20 4.14 8.33
CA ASP A 127 -8.64 4.37 8.29
C ASP A 127 -9.34 3.37 7.37
N ALA A 128 -8.67 2.97 6.28
CA ALA A 128 -9.24 2.04 5.31
C ALA A 128 -8.17 1.15 4.66
N ILE A 129 -8.61 0.03 4.11
CA ILE A 129 -7.77 -0.90 3.36
C ILE A 129 -8.17 -0.94 1.89
N LEU A 130 -7.18 -0.81 1.01
CA LEU A 130 -7.27 -1.10 -0.40
C LEU A 130 -6.63 -2.46 -0.65
N VAL A 131 -7.36 -3.38 -1.26
CA VAL A 131 -6.93 -4.78 -1.44
C VAL A 131 -6.67 -5.09 -2.91
N PRO A 132 -5.41 -5.16 -3.35
CA PRO A 132 -5.08 -5.67 -4.68
C PRO A 132 -5.32 -7.19 -4.74
N VAL A 133 -6.01 -7.62 -5.79
CA VAL A 133 -6.37 -9.04 -6.00
C VAL A 133 -5.99 -9.43 -7.42
N GLN A 134 -5.24 -10.52 -7.56
CA GLN A 134 -4.93 -11.09 -8.87
C GLN A 134 -6.04 -12.09 -9.27
N GLY A 135 -6.36 -12.17 -10.57
CA GLY A 135 -7.37 -13.08 -11.10
C GLY A 135 -6.90 -14.55 -11.12
N GLU A 136 -6.54 -15.09 -9.95
CA GLU A 136 -6.07 -16.46 -9.75
C GLU A 136 -6.93 -17.21 -8.72
N TYR A 137 -6.95 -18.54 -8.79
CA TYR A 137 -7.83 -19.39 -7.99
C TYR A 137 -7.75 -19.15 -6.48
N TYR A 138 -6.55 -19.00 -5.94
CA TYR A 138 -6.33 -18.79 -4.48
C TYR A 138 -6.61 -17.37 -4.00
N ALA A 139 -6.99 -16.47 -4.89
CA ALA A 139 -7.22 -15.07 -4.53
C ALA A 139 -8.40 -14.90 -3.54
N LEU A 140 -9.44 -15.68 -3.70
CA LEU A 140 -10.65 -15.63 -2.84
C LEU A 140 -10.37 -16.15 -1.43
N GLU A 141 -9.55 -17.19 -1.30
CA GLU A 141 -9.13 -17.73 0.00
C GLU A 141 -8.31 -16.69 0.77
N GLY A 142 -7.27 -16.14 0.14
CA GLY A 142 -6.45 -15.09 0.77
C GLY A 142 -7.25 -13.83 1.11
N LEU A 143 -8.24 -13.47 0.30
CA LEU A 143 -9.12 -12.34 0.58
C LEU A 143 -10.05 -12.64 1.79
N SER A 144 -10.55 -13.86 1.91
CA SER A 144 -11.35 -14.30 3.06
C SER A 144 -10.55 -14.25 4.36
N ASP A 145 -9.32 -14.73 4.36
CA ASP A 145 -8.43 -14.71 5.52
C ASP A 145 -8.08 -13.28 5.95
N LEU A 146 -7.80 -12.40 4.99
CA LEU A 146 -7.60 -10.98 5.25
C LEU A 146 -8.84 -10.35 5.89
N MET A 147 -10.04 -10.61 5.35
CA MET A 147 -11.28 -10.06 5.90
C MET A 147 -11.61 -10.59 7.29
N ASN A 148 -11.24 -11.82 7.61
CA ASN A 148 -11.33 -12.33 8.98
C ASN A 148 -10.41 -11.58 9.93
N THR A 149 -9.17 -11.33 9.53
CA THR A 149 -8.20 -10.52 10.30
C THR A 149 -8.71 -9.09 10.50
N VAL A 150 -9.20 -8.45 9.44
CA VAL A 150 -9.81 -7.10 9.50
C VAL A 150 -10.97 -7.06 10.48
N ARG A 151 -11.84 -8.07 10.49
CA ARG A 151 -12.96 -8.16 11.42
C ARG A 151 -12.49 -8.23 12.87
N ILE A 152 -11.44 -8.99 13.17
CA ILE A 152 -10.84 -9.06 14.51
C ILE A 152 -10.27 -7.71 14.91
N VAL A 153 -9.50 -7.06 14.04
CA VAL A 153 -8.90 -5.74 14.28
C VAL A 153 -9.99 -4.68 14.53
N ARG A 154 -11.03 -4.64 13.70
CA ARG A 154 -12.16 -3.72 13.89
C ARG A 154 -12.85 -3.91 15.25
N ARG A 155 -12.99 -5.14 15.67
CA ARG A 155 -13.70 -5.46 16.92
C ARG A 155 -12.91 -5.07 18.18
N SER A 156 -11.57 -5.14 18.12
CA SER A 156 -10.74 -5.09 19.33
C SER A 156 -9.74 -3.93 19.36
N LEU A 157 -9.28 -3.44 18.21
CA LEU A 157 -8.15 -2.51 18.13
C LEU A 157 -8.46 -1.22 17.36
N ASN A 158 -9.11 -1.32 16.18
CA ASN A 158 -9.43 -0.17 15.34
C ASN A 158 -10.86 -0.25 14.78
N PRO A 159 -11.87 0.20 15.53
CA PRO A 159 -13.27 0.14 15.11
C PRO A 159 -13.60 0.94 13.85
N ARG A 160 -12.76 1.92 13.48
CA ARG A 160 -12.94 2.78 12.30
C ARG A 160 -12.42 2.16 11.01
N LEU A 161 -11.60 1.10 11.10
CA LEU A 161 -11.01 0.47 9.92
C LEU A 161 -12.09 -0.02 8.95
N GLU A 162 -12.07 0.44 7.72
CA GLU A 162 -13.03 0.07 6.69
C GLU A 162 -12.36 -0.61 5.48
N LEU A 163 -13.15 -1.32 4.69
CA LEU A 163 -12.73 -1.74 3.36
C LEU A 163 -13.03 -0.58 2.40
N ASP A 164 -11.98 0.10 1.93
CA ASP A 164 -12.12 1.08 0.86
C ASP A 164 -12.53 0.37 -0.42
N GLY A 165 -11.73 -0.59 -0.88
CA GLY A 165 -12.12 -1.34 -2.07
C GLY A 165 -11.15 -2.44 -2.46
N VAL A 166 -11.55 -3.17 -3.49
CA VAL A 166 -10.78 -4.24 -4.12
C VAL A 166 -10.37 -3.81 -5.52
N LEU A 167 -9.07 -3.89 -5.82
CA LEU A 167 -8.50 -3.58 -7.11
C LEU A 167 -8.02 -4.86 -7.81
N LEU A 168 -8.57 -5.17 -8.98
CA LEU A 168 -8.10 -6.28 -9.79
C LEU A 168 -6.77 -5.91 -10.47
N THR A 169 -5.74 -6.72 -10.21
CA THR A 169 -4.38 -6.51 -10.70
C THR A 169 -3.92 -7.65 -11.58
N MET A 170 -2.91 -7.39 -12.43
CA MET A 170 -2.38 -8.36 -13.41
C MET A 170 -3.48 -9.07 -14.19
N PHE A 171 -4.57 -8.34 -14.43
CA PHE A 171 -5.79 -8.87 -15.03
C PHE A 171 -5.56 -9.18 -16.52
N ASP A 172 -5.97 -10.38 -16.93
CA ASP A 172 -6.02 -10.79 -18.32
C ASP A 172 -7.44 -11.26 -18.69
N GLY A 173 -8.23 -10.36 -19.22
CA GLY A 173 -9.63 -10.63 -19.60
C GLY A 173 -9.84 -11.65 -20.73
N ARG A 174 -8.75 -12.20 -21.30
CA ARG A 174 -8.83 -13.29 -22.29
C ARG A 174 -8.99 -14.66 -21.62
N THR A 175 -8.72 -14.76 -20.32
CA THR A 175 -8.81 -16.01 -19.59
C THR A 175 -10.15 -16.14 -18.86
N ASN A 176 -10.83 -17.27 -19.01
CA ASN A 176 -12.07 -17.54 -18.30
C ASN A 176 -11.89 -17.50 -16.78
N LEU A 177 -10.75 -17.96 -16.28
CA LEU A 177 -10.45 -17.93 -14.85
C LEU A 177 -10.45 -16.50 -14.29
N ALA A 178 -9.77 -15.55 -14.96
CA ALA A 178 -9.74 -14.17 -14.49
C ALA A 178 -11.15 -13.54 -14.49
N LEU A 179 -11.96 -13.85 -15.49
CA LEU A 179 -13.35 -13.38 -15.55
C LEU A 179 -14.20 -13.99 -14.42
N GLN A 180 -14.08 -15.29 -14.15
CA GLN A 180 -14.79 -15.95 -13.07
C GLN A 180 -14.39 -15.37 -11.71
N VAL A 181 -13.08 -15.21 -11.43
CA VAL A 181 -12.59 -14.59 -10.19
C VAL A 181 -13.12 -13.17 -10.04
N ALA A 182 -13.13 -12.38 -11.10
CA ALA A 182 -13.65 -11.01 -11.06
C ALA A 182 -15.15 -10.98 -10.70
N GLU A 183 -15.96 -11.87 -11.27
CA GLU A 183 -17.39 -11.97 -10.94
C GLU A 183 -17.62 -12.43 -9.50
N GLU A 184 -16.85 -13.40 -9.01
CA GLU A 184 -16.91 -13.86 -7.62
C GLU A 184 -16.53 -12.73 -6.64
N VAL A 185 -15.45 -12.00 -6.92
CA VAL A 185 -15.03 -10.85 -6.10
C VAL A 185 -16.12 -9.78 -6.07
N LYS A 186 -16.76 -9.46 -7.20
CA LYS A 186 -17.89 -8.53 -7.24
C LYS A 186 -19.10 -9.03 -6.45
N HIS A 187 -19.35 -10.33 -6.50
CA HIS A 187 -20.45 -10.95 -5.75
C HIS A 187 -20.23 -10.86 -4.23
N TYR A 188 -19.01 -11.14 -3.75
CA TYR A 188 -18.68 -11.09 -2.33
C TYR A 188 -18.50 -9.66 -1.79
N PHE A 189 -18.14 -8.69 -2.64
CA PHE A 189 -17.87 -7.30 -2.26
C PHE A 189 -18.69 -6.31 -3.11
N PRO A 190 -20.04 -6.37 -3.04
CA PRO A 190 -20.89 -5.52 -3.87
C PRO A 190 -20.59 -4.03 -3.61
N GLY A 191 -20.35 -3.28 -4.69
CA GLY A 191 -20.05 -1.85 -4.61
C GLY A 191 -18.66 -1.50 -4.08
N LYS A 192 -17.82 -2.50 -3.78
CA LYS A 192 -16.45 -2.28 -3.27
C LYS A 192 -15.35 -2.61 -4.28
N VAL A 193 -15.69 -3.16 -5.46
CA VAL A 193 -14.70 -3.46 -6.51
C VAL A 193 -14.56 -2.25 -7.42
N TYR A 194 -13.33 -1.78 -7.59
CA TYR A 194 -13.03 -0.70 -8.51
C TYR A 194 -13.33 -1.10 -9.96
N ALA A 195 -13.85 -0.16 -10.75
CA ALA A 195 -14.13 -0.39 -12.16
C ALA A 195 -12.84 -0.50 -12.97
N THR A 196 -11.84 0.27 -12.59
CA THR A 196 -10.50 0.20 -13.19
C THR A 196 -9.82 -1.13 -12.82
N VAL A 197 -9.21 -1.77 -13.81
CA VAL A 197 -8.38 -2.97 -13.63
C VAL A 197 -6.95 -2.68 -14.06
N ILE A 198 -5.96 -3.21 -13.33
CA ILE A 198 -4.55 -3.09 -13.70
C ILE A 198 -4.16 -4.30 -14.56
N PRO A 199 -3.82 -4.11 -15.84
CA PRO A 199 -3.48 -5.22 -16.71
C PRO A 199 -2.10 -5.80 -16.38
N ARG A 200 -1.86 -7.05 -16.76
CA ARG A 200 -0.50 -7.59 -16.78
C ARG A 200 0.34 -6.78 -17.79
N ASN A 201 1.43 -6.17 -17.30
CA ASN A 201 2.26 -5.27 -18.09
C ASN A 201 3.73 -5.39 -17.67
N VAL A 202 4.61 -5.71 -18.63
CA VAL A 202 6.06 -5.89 -18.39
C VAL A 202 6.71 -4.59 -17.89
N ARG A 203 6.28 -3.43 -18.39
CA ARG A 203 6.81 -2.12 -17.95
C ARG A 203 6.61 -1.86 -16.46
N LEU A 204 5.49 -2.34 -15.88
CA LEU A 204 5.26 -2.28 -14.42
C LEU A 204 6.27 -3.12 -13.63
N SER A 205 6.78 -4.21 -14.21
CA SER A 205 7.80 -5.05 -13.58
C SER A 205 9.21 -4.48 -13.75
N GLU A 206 9.47 -3.72 -14.81
CA GLU A 206 10.76 -3.10 -15.10
C GLU A 206 10.97 -1.80 -14.30
N ALA A 207 9.94 -0.97 -14.17
CA ALA A 207 10.02 0.35 -13.55
C ALA A 207 10.71 0.37 -12.17
N PRO A 208 10.45 -0.59 -11.24
CA PRO A 208 11.12 -0.63 -9.94
C PRO A 208 12.65 -0.78 -10.03
N SER A 209 13.18 -1.47 -11.05
CA SER A 209 14.63 -1.63 -11.24
C SER A 209 15.32 -0.30 -11.61
N HIS A 210 14.54 0.69 -12.04
CA HIS A 210 15.01 2.04 -12.35
C HIS A 210 14.66 3.06 -11.24
N GLY A 211 14.10 2.61 -10.11
CA GLY A 211 13.69 3.49 -9.02
C GLY A 211 12.62 4.52 -9.45
N LYS A 212 11.69 4.13 -10.32
CA LYS A 212 10.69 5.04 -10.88
C LYS A 212 9.29 4.43 -10.84
N PRO A 213 8.26 5.22 -10.49
CA PRO A 213 6.87 4.88 -10.80
C PRO A 213 6.66 4.75 -12.30
N ILE A 214 5.61 4.02 -12.69
CA ILE A 214 5.33 3.72 -14.10
C ILE A 214 5.11 4.97 -14.96
N THR A 215 4.45 6.00 -14.42
CA THR A 215 4.18 7.27 -15.12
C THR A 215 5.48 8.02 -15.46
N ALA A 216 6.53 7.85 -14.64
CA ALA A 216 7.85 8.42 -14.88
C ALA A 216 8.77 7.51 -15.68
N TYR A 217 8.51 6.20 -15.71
CA TYR A 217 9.29 5.22 -16.45
C TYR A 217 8.83 5.11 -17.90
N ASP A 218 7.52 4.89 -18.12
CA ASP A 218 6.91 4.78 -19.44
C ASP A 218 5.46 5.28 -19.40
N ARG A 219 5.30 6.59 -19.66
CA ARG A 219 4.02 7.29 -19.55
C ARG A 219 2.96 6.80 -20.56
N THR A 220 3.39 6.19 -21.65
CA THR A 220 2.52 5.69 -22.73
C THR A 220 2.17 4.22 -22.57
N SER A 221 2.69 3.55 -21.54
CA SER A 221 2.38 2.16 -21.29
C SER A 221 0.95 1.98 -20.77
N ARG A 222 0.35 0.82 -21.08
CA ARG A 222 -0.96 0.44 -20.53
C ARG A 222 -0.99 0.45 -19.01
N GLY A 223 0.16 0.20 -18.36
CA GLY A 223 0.29 0.27 -16.92
C GLY A 223 0.15 1.70 -16.41
N ALA A 224 0.78 2.68 -17.06
CA ALA A 224 0.66 4.10 -16.72
C ALA A 224 -0.77 4.61 -16.92
N GLU A 225 -1.39 4.30 -18.06
CA GLU A 225 -2.79 4.63 -18.33
C GLU A 225 -3.73 4.07 -17.25
N ALA A 226 -3.55 2.79 -16.88
CA ALA A 226 -4.39 2.14 -15.89
C ALA A 226 -4.24 2.78 -14.49
N TYR A 227 -3.03 3.08 -14.02
CA TYR A 227 -2.85 3.73 -12.73
C TYR A 227 -3.30 5.19 -12.72
N THR A 228 -3.20 5.91 -13.82
CA THR A 228 -3.78 7.26 -13.97
C THR A 228 -5.30 7.21 -13.89
N ALA A 229 -5.93 6.27 -14.60
CA ALA A 229 -7.38 6.06 -14.52
C ALA A 229 -7.84 5.64 -13.11
N PHE A 230 -7.07 4.74 -12.48
CA PHE A 230 -7.34 4.31 -11.11
C PHE A 230 -7.23 5.47 -10.10
N ALA A 231 -6.22 6.32 -10.21
CA ALA A 231 -6.09 7.50 -9.36
C ALA A 231 -7.30 8.45 -9.50
N ALA A 232 -7.77 8.67 -10.72
CA ALA A 232 -8.97 9.49 -10.98
C ALA A 232 -10.24 8.86 -10.36
N GLU A 233 -10.43 7.54 -10.50
CA GLU A 233 -11.54 6.81 -9.88
C GLU A 233 -11.47 6.84 -8.34
N PHE A 234 -10.27 6.65 -7.78
CA PHE A 234 -10.00 6.73 -6.35
C PHE A 234 -10.39 8.11 -5.81
N LEU A 235 -9.90 9.20 -6.40
CA LEU A 235 -10.24 10.57 -5.97
C LEU A 235 -11.75 10.85 -6.02
N LYS A 236 -12.41 10.43 -7.09
CA LYS A 236 -13.86 10.60 -7.23
C LYS A 236 -14.61 9.89 -6.10
N LYS A 237 -14.16 8.69 -5.72
CA LYS A 237 -14.75 7.92 -4.63
C LYS A 237 -14.53 8.55 -3.26
N GLN A 238 -13.34 9.12 -3.01
CA GLN A 238 -13.04 9.79 -1.74
C GLN A 238 -13.76 11.14 -1.58
N SER A 239 -14.27 11.70 -2.68
CA SER A 239 -14.99 12.99 -2.69
C SER A 239 -16.52 12.82 -2.58
N ALA A 240 -17.05 11.60 -2.59
CA ALA A 240 -18.47 11.25 -2.56
C ALA A 240 -18.96 10.95 -1.16
#